data_f916c6da207c18d68b2f226206fffbe5
#
_entry.id   f916c6da207c18d68b2f226206fffbe5
#
_cell.length_a   1.000
_cell.length_b   1.000
_cell.length_c   1.000
_cell.angle_alpha   90.00
_cell.angle_beta   90.00
_cell.angle_gamma   90.00
#
_symmetry.space_group_name_H-M   'P 1'
#
loop_
_entity.id
_entity.type
_entity.pdbx_description
1 polymer ?
#
loop_
_entity_poly.entity_id
_entity_poly.type
_entity_poly.pdbx_seq_one_letter_code
_entity_poly.pdbx_strand_id
1 'polypeptide(L)'
;MRQFLTLPILVPIVLGIALLILQPKSRRVRSIYIMAASLATTALSLACIVLTYLYGSGFLACIMVRFNEAFSISLRIDGASMVYGAIVSVLWPLVTAYSLDYMSHEGHENRFFAFWLMAYGVVLGIAYSEDFLTLYFFYEVLTLTTLPLVMHAMDEKARYAGRKYLVYSLSGAAFAFIGIVFLLNYGVGHLNFTYGGILDQSLAAGNERTLELVFVAAFFGFGGKAAVFPFHGWLPDASVAPTPVSALLHAVAVVKAGAFAVLRLIYYGFGADFLRGSWAQTVVMTAAIVTIVYGSARALRTPHLKRRLAFSTVSNLSYILFALTLMTPAGMVGGMTHMVYHAFTKITMFCCAGAIILKSGKEYIYEMED
;
A
#
# COMPACT_ATOMS: atom_id res chain seq x y z
N MET A 1 12.05 24.27 8.57
CA MET A 1 11.13 23.87 7.49
C MET A 1 11.33 22.42 7.01
N ARG A 2 12.58 21.91 6.87
CA ARG A 2 12.83 20.55 6.35
C ARG A 2 12.11 19.43 7.14
N GLN A 3 12.03 19.52 8.46
CA GLN A 3 11.32 18.53 9.29
C GLN A 3 9.78 18.56 9.16
N PHE A 4 9.21 19.52 8.43
CA PHE A 4 7.77 19.62 8.26
C PHE A 4 7.18 18.37 7.56
N LEU A 5 7.95 17.72 6.68
CA LEU A 5 7.54 16.49 6.00
C LEU A 5 7.37 15.28 6.95
N THR A 6 7.97 15.30 8.14
CA THR A 6 7.79 14.22 9.12
C THR A 6 6.42 14.28 9.82
N LEU A 7 5.79 15.46 9.87
CA LEU A 7 4.54 15.67 10.60
C LEU A 7 3.37 14.82 10.11
N PRO A 8 3.06 14.75 8.79
CA PRO A 8 1.95 13.92 8.32
C PRO A 8 2.16 12.42 8.59
N ILE A 9 3.39 11.98 8.89
CA ILE A 9 3.71 10.60 9.26
C ILE A 9 3.60 10.42 10.77
N LEU A 10 4.26 11.26 11.56
CA LEU A 10 4.37 11.08 13.01
C LEU A 10 3.09 11.48 13.75
N VAL A 11 2.40 12.54 13.32
CA VAL A 11 1.19 13.02 14.01
C VAL A 11 0.13 11.92 14.13
N PRO A 12 -0.31 11.23 13.06
CA PRO A 12 -1.32 10.20 13.20
C PRO A 12 -0.80 8.96 13.97
N ILE A 13 0.49 8.64 13.91
CA ILE A 13 1.08 7.55 14.70
C ILE A 13 1.01 7.89 16.19
N VAL A 14 1.46 9.09 16.59
CA VAL A 14 1.44 9.53 17.99
C VAL A 14 0.01 9.65 18.51
N LEU A 15 -0.92 10.20 17.71
CA LEU A 15 -2.33 10.30 18.08
C LEU A 15 -2.99 8.91 18.17
N GLY A 16 -2.59 7.96 17.33
CA GLY A 16 -3.03 6.57 17.43
C GLY A 16 -2.55 5.90 18.72
N ILE A 17 -1.28 6.06 19.09
CA ILE A 17 -0.73 5.58 20.37
C ILE A 17 -1.43 6.24 21.54
N ALA A 18 -1.63 7.56 21.49
CA ALA A 18 -2.35 8.30 22.53
C ALA A 18 -3.79 7.77 22.71
N LEU A 19 -4.48 7.39 21.63
CA LEU A 19 -5.82 6.80 21.70
C LEU A 19 -5.83 5.45 22.44
N LEU A 20 -4.79 4.63 22.32
CA LEU A 20 -4.63 3.37 23.09
C LEU A 20 -4.46 3.63 24.58
N ILE A 21 -3.84 4.73 24.97
CA ILE A 21 -3.57 5.10 26.36
C ILE A 21 -4.79 5.79 26.98
N LEU A 22 -5.35 6.78 26.30
CA LEU A 22 -6.44 7.63 26.81
C LEU A 22 -7.79 6.91 26.86
N GLN A 23 -8.06 6.01 25.95
CA GLN A 23 -9.29 5.18 25.85
C GLN A 23 -10.58 5.93 26.17
N PRO A 24 -10.94 7.01 25.44
CA PRO A 24 -12.11 7.81 25.75
C PRO A 24 -13.38 6.97 25.77
N LYS A 25 -14.15 7.06 26.87
CA LYS A 25 -15.40 6.30 27.07
C LYS A 25 -16.55 6.89 26.26
N SER A 26 -16.56 8.22 26.08
CA SER A 26 -17.61 8.91 25.33
C SER A 26 -17.41 8.73 23.82
N ARG A 27 -18.44 8.17 23.16
CA ARG A 27 -18.47 8.02 21.68
C ARG A 27 -18.23 9.37 20.98
N ARG A 28 -18.89 10.43 21.47
CA ARG A 28 -18.75 11.76 20.86
C ARG A 28 -17.31 12.30 20.93
N VAL A 29 -16.69 12.19 22.10
CA VAL A 29 -15.30 12.64 22.29
C VAL A 29 -14.36 11.84 21.40
N ARG A 30 -14.51 10.51 21.37
CA ARG A 30 -13.72 9.62 20.54
C ARG A 30 -13.88 9.97 19.04
N SER A 31 -15.10 10.14 18.55
CA SER A 31 -15.37 10.44 17.14
C SER A 31 -14.78 11.79 16.74
N ILE A 32 -14.90 12.81 17.57
CA ILE A 32 -14.29 14.13 17.33
C ILE A 32 -12.78 14.01 17.29
N TYR A 33 -12.16 13.30 18.24
CA TYR A 33 -10.72 13.07 18.29
C TYR A 33 -10.19 12.40 17.00
N ILE A 34 -10.82 11.30 16.60
CA ILE A 34 -10.40 10.51 15.44
C ILE A 34 -10.54 11.33 14.15
N MET A 35 -11.68 12.03 14.00
CA MET A 35 -11.92 12.84 12.81
C MET A 35 -10.96 14.04 12.75
N ALA A 36 -10.73 14.73 13.87
CA ALA A 36 -9.78 15.83 13.96
C ALA A 36 -8.35 15.36 13.64
N ALA A 37 -7.92 14.22 14.19
CA ALA A 37 -6.62 13.62 13.90
C ALA A 37 -6.48 13.27 12.40
N SER A 38 -7.50 12.67 11.80
CA SER A 38 -7.50 12.32 10.38
C SER A 38 -7.45 13.57 9.48
N LEU A 39 -8.27 14.57 9.76
CA LEU A 39 -8.30 15.83 8.99
C LEU A 39 -7.01 16.64 9.15
N ALA A 40 -6.45 16.70 10.35
CA ALA A 40 -5.15 17.36 10.59
C ALA A 40 -4.03 16.69 9.79
N THR A 41 -3.98 15.36 9.76
CA THR A 41 -3.03 14.60 8.95
C THR A 41 -3.21 14.88 7.47
N THR A 42 -4.46 14.90 7.00
CA THR A 42 -4.79 15.25 5.61
C THR A 42 -4.29 16.65 5.25
N ALA A 43 -4.58 17.64 6.10
CA ALA A 43 -4.17 19.03 5.87
C ALA A 43 -2.63 19.16 5.82
N LEU A 44 -1.91 18.50 6.74
CA LEU A 44 -0.45 18.47 6.76
C LEU A 44 0.12 17.82 5.50
N SER A 45 -0.43 16.69 5.09
CA SER A 45 0.01 15.95 3.91
C SER A 45 -0.23 16.74 2.63
N LEU A 46 -1.43 17.30 2.43
CA LEU A 46 -1.75 18.12 1.27
C LEU A 46 -0.92 19.41 1.24
N ALA A 47 -0.66 20.02 2.40
CA ALA A 47 0.25 21.17 2.48
C ALA A 47 1.67 20.81 2.03
N CYS A 48 2.21 19.64 2.42
CA CYS A 48 3.50 19.16 1.96
C CYS A 48 3.51 18.96 0.43
N ILE A 49 2.47 18.36 -0.14
CA ILE A 49 2.34 18.16 -1.58
C ILE A 49 2.32 19.51 -2.32
N VAL A 50 1.50 20.47 -1.87
CA VAL A 50 1.40 21.80 -2.49
C VAL A 50 2.72 22.55 -2.39
N LEU A 51 3.37 22.56 -1.21
CA LEU A 51 4.67 23.20 -1.06
C LEU A 51 5.73 22.57 -1.97
N THR A 52 5.74 21.26 -2.10
CA THR A 52 6.67 20.57 -3.01
C THR A 52 6.36 20.90 -4.48
N TYR A 53 5.10 20.99 -4.84
CA TYR A 53 4.70 21.40 -6.21
C TYR A 53 5.16 22.82 -6.55
N LEU A 54 5.05 23.74 -5.61
CA LEU A 54 5.40 25.15 -5.80
C LEU A 54 6.92 25.41 -5.77
N TYR A 55 7.67 24.70 -4.91
CA TYR A 55 9.07 25.00 -4.64
C TYR A 55 10.05 23.88 -5.07
N GLY A 56 9.55 22.78 -5.62
CA GLY A 56 10.34 21.65 -6.11
C GLY A 56 10.56 20.52 -5.10
N SER A 57 10.91 19.34 -5.59
CA SER A 57 11.01 18.08 -4.82
C SER A 57 12.05 18.09 -3.69
N GLY A 58 13.06 18.94 -3.77
CA GLY A 58 14.10 19.07 -2.73
C GLY A 58 13.72 20.00 -1.56
N PHE A 59 12.64 20.78 -1.68
CA PHE A 59 12.30 21.82 -0.71
C PHE A 59 12.02 21.27 0.69
N LEU A 60 11.27 20.18 0.80
CA LEU A 60 10.93 19.52 2.05
C LEU A 60 11.75 18.24 2.33
N ALA A 61 12.71 17.89 1.46
CA ALA A 61 13.54 16.71 1.66
C ALA A 61 14.25 16.76 3.01
N CYS A 62 14.15 15.67 3.78
CA CYS A 62 14.71 15.60 5.12
C CYS A 62 15.12 14.19 5.52
N ILE A 63 16.13 14.11 6.39
CA ILE A 63 16.47 12.88 7.10
C ILE A 63 15.70 12.86 8.40
N MET A 64 14.84 11.85 8.59
CA MET A 64 14.07 11.65 9.81
C MET A 64 14.94 11.04 10.91
N VAL A 65 15.68 9.97 10.59
CA VAL A 65 16.60 9.29 11.49
C VAL A 65 17.85 8.89 10.72
N ARG A 66 19.03 9.14 11.29
CA ARG A 66 20.32 8.67 10.76
C ARG A 66 20.88 7.61 11.69
N PHE A 67 21.08 6.39 11.18
CA PHE A 67 21.70 5.29 11.93
C PHE A 67 23.23 5.32 11.79
N ASN A 68 23.72 5.56 10.55
CA ASN A 68 25.12 5.74 10.22
C ASN A 68 25.25 6.55 8.92
N GLU A 69 26.44 6.64 8.34
CA GLU A 69 26.66 7.39 7.10
C GLU A 69 25.95 6.78 5.88
N ALA A 70 25.80 5.45 5.86
CA ALA A 70 25.20 4.72 4.75
C ALA A 70 23.67 4.49 4.91
N PHE A 71 23.15 4.49 6.15
CA PHE A 71 21.77 4.13 6.45
C PHE A 71 21.04 5.24 7.21
N SER A 72 20.00 5.76 6.59
CA SER A 72 19.10 6.76 7.17
C SER A 72 17.66 6.48 6.74
N ILE A 73 16.71 6.92 7.53
CA ILE A 73 15.31 7.06 7.11
C ILE A 73 15.16 8.47 6.55
N SER A 74 15.01 8.58 5.26
CA SER A 74 14.93 9.83 4.53
C SER A 74 13.65 9.97 3.73
N LEU A 75 13.13 11.19 3.69
CA LEU A 75 11.83 11.53 3.12
C LEU A 75 12.00 12.60 2.04
N ARG A 76 11.33 12.37 0.91
CA ARG A 76 11.22 13.30 -0.21
C ARG A 76 9.93 13.07 -0.97
N ILE A 77 9.31 14.14 -1.43
CA ILE A 77 8.14 14.06 -2.31
C ILE A 77 8.60 14.31 -3.75
N ASP A 78 8.34 13.36 -4.63
CA ASP A 78 8.46 13.49 -6.08
C ASP A 78 7.08 13.34 -6.76
N GLY A 79 7.02 13.36 -8.09
CA GLY A 79 5.76 13.27 -8.82
C GLY A 79 4.94 12.00 -8.50
N ALA A 80 5.59 10.84 -8.37
CA ALA A 80 4.91 9.60 -7.99
C ALA A 80 4.40 9.64 -6.54
N SER A 81 5.21 10.20 -5.63
CA SER A 81 4.84 10.47 -4.23
C SER A 81 3.64 11.39 -4.10
N MET A 82 3.58 12.46 -4.92
CA MET A 82 2.44 13.40 -4.94
C MET A 82 1.13 12.69 -5.26
N VAL A 83 1.12 11.86 -6.30
CA VAL A 83 -0.08 11.13 -6.73
C VAL A 83 -0.53 10.14 -5.65
N TYR A 84 0.39 9.31 -5.14
CA TYR A 84 0.03 8.32 -4.13
C TYR A 84 -0.35 8.98 -2.80
N GLY A 85 0.42 9.96 -2.33
CA GLY A 85 0.11 10.72 -1.12
C GLY A 85 -1.21 11.47 -1.20
N ALA A 86 -1.57 12.04 -2.36
CA ALA A 86 -2.86 12.70 -2.57
C ALA A 86 -4.04 11.71 -2.46
N ILE A 87 -3.94 10.52 -3.11
CA ILE A 87 -4.97 9.47 -3.01
C ILE A 87 -5.18 9.09 -1.55
N VAL A 88 -4.10 8.82 -0.83
CA VAL A 88 -4.12 8.44 0.59
C VAL A 88 -4.79 9.54 1.41
N SER A 89 -4.34 10.79 1.23
CA SER A 89 -4.80 11.93 2.03
C SER A 89 -6.28 12.28 1.82
N VAL A 90 -6.78 12.14 0.60
CA VAL A 90 -8.18 12.45 0.29
C VAL A 90 -9.13 11.32 0.73
N LEU A 91 -8.73 10.08 0.50
CA LEU A 91 -9.63 8.94 0.73
C LEU A 91 -9.67 8.48 2.19
N TRP A 92 -8.59 8.69 2.96
CA TRP A 92 -8.54 8.23 4.35
C TRP A 92 -9.60 8.88 5.25
N PRO A 93 -9.76 10.23 5.29
CA PRO A 93 -10.79 10.86 6.12
C PRO A 93 -12.22 10.49 5.69
N LEU A 94 -12.47 10.27 4.40
CA LEU A 94 -13.78 9.84 3.91
C LEU A 94 -14.14 8.45 4.45
N VAL A 95 -13.18 7.50 4.39
CA VAL A 95 -13.39 6.16 4.95
C VAL A 95 -13.43 6.21 6.47
N THR A 96 -12.69 7.13 7.11
CA THR A 96 -12.78 7.36 8.57
C THR A 96 -14.18 7.79 8.97
N ALA A 97 -14.80 8.73 8.25
CA ALA A 97 -16.18 9.15 8.52
C ALA A 97 -17.16 7.98 8.43
N TYR A 98 -17.08 7.17 7.38
CA TYR A 98 -17.85 5.93 7.24
C TYR A 98 -17.58 4.94 8.39
N SER A 99 -16.31 4.80 8.78
CA SER A 99 -15.90 3.85 9.83
C SER A 99 -16.44 4.20 11.21
N LEU A 100 -16.61 5.48 11.53
CA LEU A 100 -17.15 5.93 12.81
C LEU A 100 -18.58 5.43 13.06
N ASP A 101 -19.37 5.33 12.02
CA ASP A 101 -20.71 4.76 12.12
C ASP A 101 -20.68 3.23 12.11
N TYR A 102 -19.98 2.63 11.15
CA TYR A 102 -19.88 1.19 10.99
C TYR A 102 -19.34 0.50 12.25
N MET A 103 -18.23 1.00 12.81
CA MET A 103 -17.55 0.39 13.96
C MET A 103 -18.32 0.50 15.27
N SER A 104 -19.34 1.34 15.34
CA SER A 104 -20.22 1.40 16.52
C SER A 104 -21.00 0.10 16.75
N HIS A 105 -21.09 -0.76 15.74
CA HIS A 105 -21.77 -2.06 15.80
C HIS A 105 -20.80 -3.23 16.02
N GLU A 106 -19.48 -3.02 15.87
CA GLU A 106 -18.45 -4.08 15.90
C GLU A 106 -17.70 -4.18 17.26
N GLY A 107 -17.74 -3.12 18.08
CA GLY A 107 -17.04 -3.04 19.37
C GLY A 107 -15.53 -2.76 19.26
N HIS A 108 -14.87 -2.66 20.41
CA HIS A 108 -13.42 -2.39 20.52
C HIS A 108 -12.90 -1.20 19.68
N GLU A 109 -13.72 -0.16 19.55
CA GLU A 109 -13.48 0.99 18.67
C GLU A 109 -12.15 1.70 18.96
N ASN A 110 -11.75 1.88 20.24
CA ASN A 110 -10.50 2.57 20.59
C ASN A 110 -9.28 1.82 20.02
N ARG A 111 -9.24 0.47 20.13
CA ARG A 111 -8.19 -0.36 19.55
C ARG A 111 -8.19 -0.24 18.02
N PHE A 112 -9.35 -0.32 17.40
CA PHE A 112 -9.51 -0.21 15.96
C PHE A 112 -8.95 1.11 15.44
N PHE A 113 -9.44 2.24 15.94
CA PHE A 113 -9.05 3.56 15.44
C PHE A 113 -7.62 3.95 15.81
N ALA A 114 -7.04 3.39 16.85
CA ALA A 114 -5.63 3.56 17.15
C ALA A 114 -4.75 2.99 16.04
N PHE A 115 -4.94 1.74 15.67
CA PHE A 115 -4.20 1.12 14.55
C PHE A 115 -4.56 1.73 13.20
N TRP A 116 -5.79 2.21 13.04
CA TRP A 116 -6.24 2.95 11.87
C TRP A 116 -5.45 4.24 11.64
N LEU A 117 -5.28 5.06 12.67
CA LEU A 117 -4.49 6.28 12.60
C LEU A 117 -2.99 5.97 12.40
N MET A 118 -2.45 4.98 13.11
CA MET A 118 -1.06 4.56 12.92
C MET A 118 -0.82 4.11 11.48
N ALA A 119 -1.70 3.29 10.91
CA ALA A 119 -1.59 2.85 9.52
C ALA A 119 -1.63 4.01 8.53
N TYR A 120 -2.41 5.06 8.80
CA TYR A 120 -2.43 6.26 7.98
C TYR A 120 -1.05 6.91 7.84
N GLY A 121 -0.39 7.17 8.98
CA GLY A 121 0.95 7.74 8.98
C GLY A 121 1.98 6.84 8.29
N VAL A 122 1.90 5.54 8.51
CA VAL A 122 2.81 4.56 7.89
C VAL A 122 2.65 4.51 6.37
N VAL A 123 1.43 4.58 5.84
CA VAL A 123 1.20 4.63 4.39
C VAL A 123 1.75 5.92 3.78
N LEU A 124 1.62 7.06 4.47
CA LEU A 124 2.26 8.31 4.05
C LEU A 124 3.79 8.20 4.11
N GLY A 125 4.34 7.45 5.08
CA GLY A 125 5.76 7.13 5.14
C GLY A 125 6.25 6.36 3.90
N ILE A 126 5.47 5.38 3.42
CA ILE A 126 5.77 4.69 2.16
C ILE A 126 5.71 5.66 0.97
N ALA A 127 4.66 6.49 0.91
CA ALA A 127 4.47 7.43 -0.20
C ALA A 127 5.60 8.46 -0.30
N TYR A 128 6.14 8.91 0.83
CA TYR A 128 7.15 9.96 0.93
C TYR A 128 8.58 9.46 1.15
N SER A 129 8.82 8.16 1.07
CA SER A 129 10.17 7.58 1.12
C SER A 129 11.06 8.17 0.01
N GLU A 130 12.31 8.51 0.35
CA GLU A 130 13.32 8.98 -0.60
C GLU A 130 14.14 7.84 -1.22
N ASP A 131 14.23 6.70 -0.54
CA ASP A 131 15.08 5.57 -0.89
C ASP A 131 14.39 4.22 -0.63
N PHE A 132 15.02 3.14 -1.14
CA PHE A 132 14.49 1.78 -0.99
C PHE A 132 14.50 1.28 0.44
N LEU A 133 15.44 1.70 1.29
CA LEU A 133 15.52 1.26 2.68
C LEU A 133 14.40 1.88 3.51
N THR A 134 14.16 3.19 3.32
CA THR A 134 13.05 3.91 3.96
C THR A 134 11.71 3.35 3.53
N LEU A 135 11.54 3.09 2.22
CA LEU A 135 10.33 2.45 1.71
C LEU A 135 10.12 1.07 2.36
N TYR A 136 11.16 0.25 2.40
CA TYR A 136 11.10 -1.09 2.99
C TYR A 136 10.76 -1.05 4.49
N PHE A 137 11.36 -0.12 5.23
CA PHE A 137 11.05 0.06 6.64
C PHE A 137 9.55 0.33 6.87
N PHE A 138 8.98 1.34 6.21
CA PHE A 138 7.55 1.61 6.35
C PHE A 138 6.66 0.52 5.76
N TYR A 139 7.14 -0.18 4.74
CA TYR A 139 6.45 -1.32 4.13
C TYR A 139 6.27 -2.48 5.11
N GLU A 140 7.25 -2.74 5.98
CA GLU A 140 7.14 -3.74 7.03
C GLU A 140 6.31 -3.25 8.21
N VAL A 141 6.50 -2.01 8.65
CA VAL A 141 5.68 -1.40 9.70
C VAL A 141 4.21 -1.38 9.31
N LEU A 142 3.88 -1.26 8.00
CA LEU A 142 2.50 -1.34 7.51
C LEU A 142 1.86 -2.70 7.82
N THR A 143 2.60 -3.80 7.66
CA THR A 143 2.10 -5.13 8.03
C THR A 143 1.75 -5.21 9.51
N LEU A 144 2.62 -4.67 10.39
CA LEU A 144 2.41 -4.67 11.83
C LEU A 144 1.21 -3.82 12.26
N THR A 145 1.01 -2.66 11.62
CA THR A 145 -0.11 -1.76 11.96
C THR A 145 -1.45 -2.21 11.40
N THR A 146 -1.46 -2.95 10.29
CA THR A 146 -2.70 -3.43 9.67
C THR A 146 -3.11 -4.83 10.12
N LEU A 147 -2.19 -5.65 10.65
CA LEU A 147 -2.51 -6.97 11.17
C LEU A 147 -3.60 -6.96 12.26
N PRO A 148 -3.55 -6.06 13.28
CA PRO A 148 -4.61 -5.97 14.28
C PRO A 148 -5.97 -5.53 13.70
N LEU A 149 -5.97 -4.82 12.59
CA LEU A 149 -7.19 -4.43 11.87
C LEU A 149 -7.80 -5.63 11.14
N VAL A 150 -6.98 -6.45 10.48
CA VAL A 150 -7.42 -7.70 9.83
C VAL A 150 -7.96 -8.70 10.86
N MET A 151 -7.32 -8.78 12.03
CA MET A 151 -7.69 -9.69 13.12
C MET A 151 -8.70 -9.07 14.10
N HIS A 152 -9.40 -7.99 13.74
CA HIS A 152 -10.21 -7.21 14.68
C HIS A 152 -11.20 -8.04 15.50
N ALA A 153 -11.94 -8.95 14.84
CA ALA A 153 -12.93 -9.81 15.49
C ALA A 153 -12.32 -10.87 16.43
N MET A 154 -11.03 -11.20 16.28
CA MET A 154 -10.31 -12.19 17.08
C MET A 154 -10.92 -13.61 17.09
N ASP A 155 -11.89 -13.89 16.22
CA ASP A 155 -12.44 -15.23 16.01
C ASP A 155 -11.46 -16.12 15.22
N GLU A 156 -11.82 -17.38 15.03
CA GLU A 156 -10.94 -18.35 14.33
C GLU A 156 -10.69 -17.95 12.88
N LYS A 157 -11.70 -17.43 12.17
CA LYS A 157 -11.57 -16.99 10.78
C LYS A 157 -10.65 -15.76 10.67
N ALA A 158 -10.81 -14.78 11.55
CA ALA A 158 -9.96 -13.59 11.59
C ALA A 158 -8.51 -13.95 11.94
N ARG A 159 -8.29 -14.87 12.89
CA ARG A 159 -6.94 -15.37 13.25
C ARG A 159 -6.28 -16.14 12.10
N TYR A 160 -7.05 -16.96 11.39
CA TYR A 160 -6.54 -17.64 10.18
C TYR A 160 -6.14 -16.64 9.10
N ALA A 161 -7.01 -15.68 8.77
CA ALA A 161 -6.76 -14.64 7.78
C ALA A 161 -5.55 -13.79 8.15
N GLY A 162 -5.43 -13.38 9.42
CA GLY A 162 -4.28 -12.61 9.90
C GLY A 162 -2.96 -13.37 9.83
N ARG A 163 -2.94 -14.66 10.23
CA ARG A 163 -1.75 -15.51 10.08
C ARG A 163 -1.34 -15.64 8.61
N LYS A 164 -2.30 -15.89 7.73
CA LYS A 164 -2.06 -15.99 6.29
C LYS A 164 -1.51 -14.68 5.73
N TYR A 165 -2.14 -13.55 6.07
CA TYR A 165 -1.67 -12.22 5.71
C TYR A 165 -0.23 -11.97 6.16
N LEU A 166 0.10 -12.31 7.42
CA LEU A 166 1.44 -12.14 7.99
C LEU A 166 2.48 -12.99 7.24
N VAL A 167 2.20 -14.29 7.01
CA VAL A 167 3.12 -15.19 6.30
C VAL A 167 3.40 -14.69 4.90
N TYR A 168 2.37 -14.32 4.13
CA TYR A 168 2.55 -13.80 2.77
C TYR A 168 3.33 -12.48 2.75
N SER A 169 3.05 -11.58 3.70
CA SER A 169 3.74 -10.29 3.79
C SER A 169 5.22 -10.45 4.15
N LEU A 170 5.55 -11.25 5.18
CA LEU A 170 6.94 -11.45 5.60
C LEU A 170 7.76 -12.24 4.58
N SER A 171 7.18 -13.29 3.98
CA SER A 171 7.85 -14.03 2.90
C SER A 171 8.12 -13.13 1.70
N GLY A 172 7.15 -12.31 1.30
CA GLY A 172 7.32 -11.33 0.23
C GLY A 172 8.41 -10.30 0.55
N ALA A 173 8.43 -9.80 1.79
CA ALA A 173 9.44 -8.86 2.26
C ALA A 173 10.87 -9.42 2.16
N ALA A 174 11.08 -10.69 2.50
CA ALA A 174 12.38 -11.34 2.35
C ALA A 174 12.88 -11.32 0.90
N PHE A 175 12.02 -11.64 -0.07
CA PHE A 175 12.37 -11.55 -1.50
C PHE A 175 12.61 -10.10 -1.97
N ALA A 176 11.81 -9.15 -1.49
CA ALA A 176 12.02 -7.73 -1.78
C ALA A 176 13.34 -7.22 -1.24
N PHE A 177 13.74 -7.67 -0.03
CA PHE A 177 15.00 -7.29 0.60
C PHE A 177 16.22 -7.79 -0.19
N ILE A 178 16.15 -9.00 -0.76
CA ILE A 178 17.20 -9.49 -1.66
C ILE A 178 17.43 -8.49 -2.80
N GLY A 179 16.36 -7.98 -3.42
CA GLY A 179 16.46 -6.96 -4.47
C GLY A 179 17.17 -5.69 -3.99
N ILE A 180 16.86 -5.21 -2.79
CA ILE A 180 17.49 -4.02 -2.20
C ILE A 180 18.98 -4.26 -1.96
N VAL A 181 19.36 -5.43 -1.44
CA VAL A 181 20.79 -5.79 -1.24
C VAL A 181 21.55 -5.79 -2.56
N PHE A 182 20.96 -6.33 -3.63
CA PHE A 182 21.61 -6.32 -4.94
C PHE A 182 21.68 -4.90 -5.52
N LEU A 183 20.65 -4.07 -5.37
CA LEU A 183 20.70 -2.66 -5.77
C LEU A 183 21.78 -1.88 -5.01
N LEU A 184 22.04 -2.21 -3.75
CA LEU A 184 23.12 -1.59 -2.98
C LEU A 184 24.50 -2.01 -3.51
N ASN A 185 24.69 -3.29 -3.87
CA ASN A 185 25.99 -3.82 -4.30
C ASN A 185 26.32 -3.52 -5.76
N TYR A 186 25.32 -3.47 -6.65
CA TYR A 186 25.47 -3.24 -8.08
C TYR A 186 25.01 -1.84 -8.53
N GLY A 187 24.64 -0.98 -7.59
CA GLY A 187 24.21 0.38 -7.84
C GLY A 187 25.34 1.40 -7.68
N VAL A 188 25.01 2.65 -7.92
CA VAL A 188 25.92 3.82 -7.85
C VAL A 188 26.30 4.23 -6.42
N GLY A 189 26.24 3.32 -5.43
CA GLY A 189 26.67 3.55 -4.05
C GLY A 189 25.61 4.17 -3.13
N HIS A 190 24.35 4.31 -3.60
CA HIS A 190 23.22 4.75 -2.79
C HIS A 190 21.91 4.06 -3.23
N LEU A 191 20.88 4.11 -2.36
CA LEU A 191 19.56 3.53 -2.62
C LEU A 191 18.49 4.58 -2.96
N ASN A 192 18.86 5.85 -3.15
CA ASN A 192 17.93 6.94 -3.42
C ASN A 192 17.22 6.74 -4.76
N PHE A 193 15.94 7.03 -4.80
CA PHE A 193 15.13 6.92 -6.01
C PHE A 193 15.61 7.86 -7.09
N THR A 194 16.14 7.29 -8.16
CA THR A 194 16.59 8.00 -9.35
C THR A 194 15.84 7.45 -10.56
N TYR A 195 15.11 8.32 -11.25
CA TYR A 195 14.39 7.90 -12.47
C TYR A 195 15.38 7.42 -13.52
N GLY A 196 15.12 6.26 -14.12
CA GLY A 196 16.03 5.56 -15.01
C GLY A 196 16.79 4.43 -14.35
N GLY A 197 16.79 4.34 -13.01
CA GLY A 197 17.44 3.30 -12.23
C GLY A 197 18.73 3.78 -11.57
N ILE A 198 19.24 2.96 -10.65
CA ILE A 198 20.48 3.20 -9.89
C ILE A 198 21.54 2.14 -10.13
N LEU A 199 21.33 1.23 -11.09
CA LEU A 199 22.36 0.24 -11.45
C LEU A 199 23.57 0.93 -12.11
N ASP A 200 24.76 0.58 -11.65
CA ASP A 200 26.01 0.96 -12.31
C ASP A 200 26.26 0.01 -13.48
N GLN A 201 26.37 0.58 -14.68
CA GLN A 201 26.54 -0.21 -15.90
C GLN A 201 27.83 -1.05 -15.89
N SER A 202 28.90 -0.54 -15.25
CA SER A 202 30.17 -1.26 -15.17
C SER A 202 30.13 -2.46 -14.24
N LEU A 203 29.38 -2.35 -13.13
CA LEU A 203 29.17 -3.44 -12.17
C LEU A 203 28.12 -4.45 -12.67
N ALA A 204 27.14 -3.98 -13.41
CA ALA A 204 26.09 -4.82 -13.99
C ALA A 204 26.60 -5.68 -15.16
N ALA A 205 27.62 -5.21 -15.88
CA ALA A 205 28.18 -5.91 -17.03
C ALA A 205 28.68 -7.32 -16.65
N GLY A 206 28.18 -8.34 -17.38
CA GLY A 206 28.46 -9.75 -17.10
C GLY A 206 27.62 -10.38 -15.98
N ASN A 207 26.79 -9.60 -15.28
CA ASN A 207 25.90 -10.05 -14.20
C ASN A 207 24.41 -9.87 -14.54
N GLU A 208 24.10 -9.51 -15.80
CA GLU A 208 22.74 -9.12 -16.22
C GLU A 208 21.72 -10.20 -15.86
N ARG A 209 22.04 -11.48 -16.15
CA ARG A 209 21.11 -12.59 -15.88
C ARG A 209 20.82 -12.78 -14.40
N THR A 210 21.83 -12.57 -13.54
CA THR A 210 21.66 -12.63 -12.09
C THR A 210 20.78 -11.48 -11.60
N LEU A 211 21.02 -10.25 -12.09
CA LEU A 211 20.25 -9.06 -11.76
C LEU A 211 18.80 -9.18 -12.22
N GLU A 212 18.56 -9.74 -13.41
CA GLU A 212 17.23 -10.03 -13.92
C GLU A 212 16.49 -11.07 -13.03
N LEU A 213 17.17 -12.12 -12.56
CA LEU A 213 16.58 -13.09 -11.64
C LEU A 213 16.24 -12.46 -10.31
N VAL A 214 17.12 -11.63 -9.77
CA VAL A 214 16.89 -10.88 -8.53
C VAL A 214 15.74 -9.89 -8.69
N PHE A 215 15.63 -9.22 -9.83
CA PHE A 215 14.49 -8.35 -10.13
C PHE A 215 13.18 -9.14 -10.12
N VAL A 216 13.12 -10.30 -10.75
CA VAL A 216 11.93 -11.16 -10.73
C VAL A 216 11.55 -11.55 -9.29
N ALA A 217 12.53 -11.97 -8.48
CA ALA A 217 12.30 -12.29 -7.08
C ALA A 217 11.75 -11.09 -6.29
N ALA A 218 12.37 -9.91 -6.44
CA ALA A 218 11.94 -8.67 -5.79
C ALA A 218 10.56 -8.19 -6.28
N PHE A 219 10.26 -8.36 -7.58
CA PHE A 219 8.95 -8.07 -8.14
C PHE A 219 7.86 -8.91 -7.46
N PHE A 220 8.04 -10.21 -7.33
CA PHE A 220 7.10 -11.07 -6.61
C PHE A 220 7.09 -10.75 -5.11
N GLY A 221 8.21 -10.34 -4.53
CA GLY A 221 8.32 -9.91 -3.16
C GLY A 221 7.42 -8.72 -2.84
N PHE A 222 7.58 -7.61 -3.53
CA PHE A 222 6.72 -6.43 -3.42
C PHE A 222 5.32 -6.68 -3.98
N GLY A 223 5.22 -7.39 -5.10
CA GLY A 223 3.97 -7.75 -5.78
C GLY A 223 3.08 -8.67 -4.94
N GLY A 224 3.62 -9.39 -3.98
CA GLY A 224 2.86 -10.20 -3.03
C GLY A 224 1.84 -9.38 -2.24
N LYS A 225 2.20 -8.16 -1.78
CA LYS A 225 1.22 -7.23 -1.18
C LYS A 225 0.22 -6.67 -2.22
N ALA A 226 0.62 -6.56 -3.49
CA ALA A 226 -0.30 -6.24 -4.59
C ALA A 226 -1.11 -7.46 -5.08
N ALA A 227 -1.01 -8.58 -4.38
CA ALA A 227 -1.77 -9.81 -4.64
C ALA A 227 -1.56 -10.40 -6.07
N VAL A 228 -0.33 -10.35 -6.59
CA VAL A 228 0.04 -11.00 -7.84
C VAL A 228 0.03 -12.52 -7.69
N PHE A 229 -0.42 -13.26 -8.71
CA PHE A 229 -0.38 -14.73 -8.73
C PHE A 229 1.08 -15.23 -8.72
N PRO A 230 1.42 -16.23 -7.90
CA PRO A 230 0.55 -17.07 -7.07
C PRO A 230 0.29 -16.52 -5.65
N PHE A 231 0.82 -15.35 -5.28
CA PHE A 231 0.79 -14.81 -3.93
C PHE A 231 -0.48 -13.99 -3.58
N HIS A 232 -1.57 -14.16 -4.32
CA HIS A 232 -2.83 -13.41 -4.17
C HIS A 232 -3.75 -13.91 -3.05
N GLY A 233 -3.54 -15.17 -2.57
CA GLY A 233 -4.53 -15.89 -1.76
C GLY A 233 -4.86 -15.29 -0.39
N TRP A 234 -4.01 -14.40 0.14
CA TRP A 234 -4.26 -13.72 1.41
C TRP A 234 -5.37 -12.66 1.30
N LEU A 235 -5.47 -11.98 0.16
CA LEU A 235 -6.33 -10.81 -0.01
C LEU A 235 -7.82 -11.13 0.06
N PRO A 236 -8.35 -12.18 -0.63
CA PRO A 236 -9.74 -12.60 -0.45
C PRO A 236 -10.06 -13.12 0.96
N ASP A 237 -9.09 -13.73 1.64
CA ASP A 237 -9.30 -14.22 3.01
C ASP A 237 -9.27 -13.08 4.03
N ALA A 238 -8.49 -12.03 3.80
CA ALA A 238 -8.52 -10.81 4.62
C ALA A 238 -9.87 -10.06 4.59
N SER A 239 -10.77 -10.40 3.66
CA SER A 239 -12.12 -9.81 3.58
C SER A 239 -13.06 -10.17 4.74
N VAL A 240 -12.64 -11.06 5.66
CA VAL A 240 -13.33 -11.31 6.94
C VAL A 240 -13.25 -10.12 7.89
N ALA A 241 -12.26 -9.25 7.72
CA ALA A 241 -12.14 -8.01 8.50
C ALA A 241 -13.39 -7.12 8.38
N PRO A 242 -13.63 -6.21 9.35
CA PRO A 242 -14.69 -5.21 9.22
C PRO A 242 -14.63 -4.49 7.88
N THR A 243 -15.77 -4.14 7.32
CA THR A 243 -15.83 -3.60 5.95
C THR A 243 -14.97 -2.34 5.74
N PRO A 244 -14.87 -1.39 6.70
CA PRO A 244 -13.95 -0.26 6.55
C PRO A 244 -12.49 -0.69 6.34
N VAL A 245 -12.04 -1.74 7.05
CA VAL A 245 -10.70 -2.31 6.86
C VAL A 245 -10.56 -2.90 5.47
N SER A 246 -11.53 -3.70 5.03
CA SER A 246 -11.54 -4.25 3.68
C SER A 246 -11.47 -3.13 2.62
N ALA A 247 -12.27 -2.07 2.77
CA ALA A 247 -12.25 -0.92 1.87
C ALA A 247 -10.86 -0.30 1.78
N LEU A 248 -10.23 -0.03 2.93
CA LEU A 248 -8.92 0.62 2.97
C LEU A 248 -7.79 -0.28 2.47
N LEU A 249 -7.74 -1.53 2.92
CA LEU A 249 -6.73 -2.51 2.49
C LEU A 249 -6.75 -2.71 0.98
N HIS A 250 -7.94 -2.84 0.38
CA HIS A 250 -8.12 -3.11 -1.05
C HIS A 250 -7.99 -1.86 -1.94
N ALA A 251 -8.25 -0.67 -1.39
CA ALA A 251 -8.31 0.53 -2.20
C ALA A 251 -7.06 1.42 -2.10
N VAL A 252 -6.46 1.57 -0.91
CA VAL A 252 -5.48 2.64 -0.67
C VAL A 252 -4.22 2.15 0.03
N ALA A 253 -4.33 1.35 1.09
CA ALA A 253 -3.22 1.05 1.97
C ALA A 253 -2.29 -0.05 1.43
N VAL A 254 -2.52 -1.30 1.83
CA VAL A 254 -1.57 -2.41 1.65
C VAL A 254 -1.30 -2.72 0.19
N VAL A 255 -2.36 -2.89 -0.60
CA VAL A 255 -2.22 -3.32 -2.00
C VAL A 255 -1.61 -2.23 -2.89
N LYS A 256 -1.87 -0.95 -2.59
CA LYS A 256 -1.26 0.17 -3.31
C LYS A 256 0.19 0.39 -2.89
N ALA A 257 0.52 0.15 -1.61
CA ALA A 257 1.91 0.12 -1.17
C ALA A 257 2.73 -0.91 -1.96
N GLY A 258 2.16 -2.12 -2.20
CA GLY A 258 2.78 -3.13 -3.05
C GLY A 258 2.97 -2.68 -4.49
N ALA A 259 1.93 -2.13 -5.11
CA ALA A 259 2.00 -1.63 -6.49
C ALA A 259 2.96 -0.43 -6.63
N PHE A 260 2.97 0.48 -5.65
CA PHE A 260 3.88 1.61 -5.60
C PHE A 260 5.35 1.17 -5.42
N ALA A 261 5.60 0.17 -4.58
CA ALA A 261 6.93 -0.40 -4.42
C ALA A 261 7.43 -1.08 -5.70
N VAL A 262 6.56 -1.78 -6.44
CA VAL A 262 6.89 -2.34 -7.78
C VAL A 262 7.19 -1.23 -8.78
N LEU A 263 6.44 -0.12 -8.78
CA LEU A 263 6.75 1.05 -9.61
C LEU A 263 8.16 1.58 -9.31
N ARG A 264 8.48 1.76 -8.01
CA ARG A 264 9.82 2.20 -7.57
C ARG A 264 10.90 1.21 -8.02
N LEU A 265 10.65 -0.10 -7.85
CA LEU A 265 11.59 -1.14 -8.25
C LEU A 265 11.93 -1.09 -9.74
N ILE A 266 10.90 -0.95 -10.61
CA ILE A 266 11.08 -0.94 -12.07
C ILE A 266 11.75 0.35 -12.54
N TYR A 267 11.17 1.51 -12.20
CA TYR A 267 11.55 2.79 -12.82
C TYR A 267 12.67 3.54 -12.09
N TYR A 268 12.87 3.25 -10.80
CA TYR A 268 13.83 3.97 -9.97
C TYR A 268 14.93 3.09 -9.38
N GLY A 269 14.75 1.76 -9.39
CA GLY A 269 15.73 0.80 -8.91
C GLY A 269 16.54 0.19 -10.05
N PHE A 270 16.00 -0.83 -10.68
CA PHE A 270 16.69 -1.52 -11.79
C PHE A 270 16.77 -0.69 -13.07
N GLY A 271 15.77 0.17 -13.31
CA GLY A 271 15.69 0.98 -14.53
C GLY A 271 14.91 0.26 -15.64
N ALA A 272 13.98 1.00 -16.28
CA ALA A 272 13.16 0.46 -17.36
C ALA A 272 13.99 0.06 -18.59
N ASP A 273 15.06 0.78 -18.89
CA ASP A 273 15.89 0.50 -20.06
C ASP A 273 16.73 -0.78 -19.89
N PHE A 274 17.21 -1.06 -18.67
CA PHE A 274 17.90 -2.32 -18.34
C PHE A 274 16.98 -3.53 -18.48
N LEU A 275 15.71 -3.39 -18.06
CA LEU A 275 14.77 -4.50 -18.01
C LEU A 275 14.01 -4.73 -19.32
N ARG A 276 13.91 -3.70 -20.19
CA ARG A 276 13.11 -3.77 -21.42
C ARG A 276 13.69 -4.78 -22.41
N GLY A 277 12.83 -5.66 -22.90
CA GLY A 277 13.23 -6.73 -23.84
C GLY A 277 13.88 -7.94 -23.17
N SER A 278 14.08 -7.93 -21.84
CA SER A 278 14.64 -9.04 -21.09
C SER A 278 13.64 -10.18 -20.90
N TRP A 279 14.12 -11.38 -20.59
CA TRP A 279 13.26 -12.48 -20.17
C TRP A 279 12.52 -12.16 -18.86
N ALA A 280 13.14 -11.38 -17.99
CA ALA A 280 12.55 -10.94 -16.71
C ALA A 280 11.29 -10.10 -16.93
N GLN A 281 11.31 -9.17 -17.91
CA GLN A 281 10.11 -8.42 -18.31
C GLN A 281 9.00 -9.37 -18.75
N THR A 282 9.30 -10.36 -19.59
CA THR A 282 8.32 -11.33 -20.09
C THR A 282 7.67 -12.13 -18.95
N VAL A 283 8.46 -12.57 -17.97
CA VAL A 283 7.96 -13.33 -16.80
C VAL A 283 7.01 -12.48 -15.95
N VAL A 284 7.40 -11.26 -15.57
CA VAL A 284 6.57 -10.41 -14.70
C VAL A 284 5.31 -9.92 -15.42
N MET A 285 5.40 -9.62 -16.71
CA MET A 285 4.26 -9.26 -17.55
C MET A 285 3.27 -10.42 -17.69
N THR A 286 3.76 -11.63 -17.93
CA THR A 286 2.94 -12.85 -17.99
C THR A 286 2.25 -13.13 -16.66
N ALA A 287 2.95 -12.97 -15.53
CA ALA A 287 2.36 -13.12 -14.20
C ALA A 287 1.22 -12.11 -13.96
N ALA A 288 1.38 -10.87 -14.41
CA ALA A 288 0.33 -9.87 -14.35
C ALA A 288 -0.90 -10.26 -15.20
N ILE A 289 -0.70 -10.70 -16.44
CA ILE A 289 -1.79 -11.15 -17.33
C ILE A 289 -2.53 -12.36 -16.73
N VAL A 290 -1.80 -13.37 -16.26
CA VAL A 290 -2.39 -14.55 -15.60
C VAL A 290 -3.23 -14.12 -14.40
N THR A 291 -2.74 -13.16 -13.60
CA THR A 291 -3.47 -12.66 -12.44
C THR A 291 -4.74 -11.91 -12.84
N ILE A 292 -4.72 -11.12 -13.92
CA ILE A 292 -5.90 -10.43 -14.44
C ILE A 292 -7.00 -11.44 -14.79
N VAL A 293 -6.66 -12.45 -15.58
CA VAL A 293 -7.62 -13.47 -16.03
C VAL A 293 -8.13 -14.30 -14.87
N TYR A 294 -7.22 -14.79 -14.03
CA TYR A 294 -7.57 -15.57 -12.84
C TYR A 294 -8.47 -14.80 -11.88
N GLY A 295 -8.08 -13.57 -11.52
CA GLY A 295 -8.83 -12.72 -10.61
C GLY A 295 -10.24 -12.40 -11.09
N SER A 296 -10.39 -12.09 -12.39
CA SER A 296 -11.69 -11.85 -13.02
C SER A 296 -12.56 -13.10 -13.05
N ALA A 297 -12.02 -14.25 -13.45
CA ALA A 297 -12.76 -15.51 -13.47
C ALA A 297 -13.23 -15.95 -12.07
N ARG A 298 -12.37 -15.75 -11.05
CA ARG A 298 -12.72 -16.05 -9.66
C ARG A 298 -13.78 -15.07 -9.11
N ALA A 299 -13.68 -13.79 -9.46
CA ALA A 299 -14.68 -12.79 -9.06
C ALA A 299 -16.08 -13.16 -9.58
N LEU A 300 -16.20 -13.56 -10.86
CA LEU A 300 -17.49 -13.97 -11.45
C LEU A 300 -18.13 -15.16 -10.72
N ARG A 301 -17.31 -16.14 -10.28
CA ARG A 301 -17.77 -17.38 -9.65
C ARG A 301 -17.97 -17.26 -8.12
N THR A 302 -17.59 -16.15 -7.50
CA THR A 302 -17.66 -15.99 -6.04
C THR A 302 -19.00 -15.37 -5.64
N PRO A 303 -19.87 -16.08 -4.90
CA PRO A 303 -21.19 -15.56 -4.52
C PRO A 303 -21.14 -14.58 -3.34
N HIS A 304 -20.14 -14.69 -2.45
CA HIS A 304 -20.00 -13.81 -1.29
C HIS A 304 -19.56 -12.41 -1.72
N LEU A 305 -20.32 -11.37 -1.40
CA LEU A 305 -20.15 -10.01 -1.90
C LEU A 305 -18.74 -9.43 -1.66
N LYS A 306 -18.25 -9.42 -0.41
CA LYS A 306 -16.92 -8.89 -0.10
C LYS A 306 -15.78 -9.69 -0.77
N ARG A 307 -15.86 -11.02 -0.81
CA ARG A 307 -14.86 -11.86 -1.48
C ARG A 307 -14.85 -11.67 -3.00
N ARG A 308 -16.03 -11.44 -3.61
CA ARG A 308 -16.13 -11.08 -5.04
C ARG A 308 -15.40 -9.77 -5.31
N LEU A 309 -15.61 -8.74 -4.49
CA LEU A 309 -14.91 -7.46 -4.58
C LEU A 309 -13.40 -7.62 -4.37
N ALA A 310 -12.98 -8.52 -3.48
CA ALA A 310 -11.57 -8.82 -3.26
C ALA A 310 -10.91 -9.48 -4.49
N PHE A 311 -11.51 -10.47 -5.13
CA PHE A 311 -10.99 -11.05 -6.37
C PHE A 311 -10.98 -10.05 -7.53
N SER A 312 -11.98 -9.20 -7.62
CA SER A 312 -12.00 -8.09 -8.57
C SER A 312 -10.86 -7.09 -8.29
N THR A 313 -10.46 -6.92 -7.02
CA THR A 313 -9.27 -6.12 -6.66
C THR A 313 -7.98 -6.81 -7.12
N VAL A 314 -7.83 -8.12 -6.93
CA VAL A 314 -6.69 -8.91 -7.45
C VAL A 314 -6.48 -8.66 -8.94
N SER A 315 -7.56 -8.73 -9.74
CA SER A 315 -7.50 -8.45 -11.17
C SER A 315 -7.09 -7.00 -11.46
N ASN A 316 -7.74 -6.02 -10.82
CA ASN A 316 -7.48 -4.61 -11.09
C ASN A 316 -6.09 -4.13 -10.66
N LEU A 317 -5.53 -4.68 -9.56
CA LEU A 317 -4.15 -4.43 -9.19
C LEU A 317 -3.18 -4.91 -10.24
N SER A 318 -3.50 -6.06 -10.86
CA SER A 318 -2.66 -6.61 -11.92
C SER A 318 -2.77 -5.84 -13.24
N TYR A 319 -3.83 -5.04 -13.48
CA TYR A 319 -3.81 -4.04 -14.54
C TYR A 319 -2.79 -2.94 -14.26
N ILE A 320 -2.66 -2.50 -13.00
CA ILE A 320 -1.61 -1.55 -12.62
C ILE A 320 -0.24 -2.17 -12.87
N LEU A 321 0.00 -3.39 -12.34
CA LEU A 321 1.28 -4.08 -12.51
C LEU A 321 1.59 -4.33 -13.99
N PHE A 322 0.62 -4.76 -14.79
CA PHE A 322 0.80 -4.97 -16.23
C PHE A 322 1.23 -3.67 -16.94
N ALA A 323 0.57 -2.55 -16.65
CA ALA A 323 0.95 -1.26 -17.22
C ALA A 323 2.39 -0.88 -16.83
N LEU A 324 2.80 -1.12 -15.58
CA LEU A 324 4.18 -0.88 -15.13
C LEU A 324 5.20 -1.79 -15.82
N THR A 325 4.83 -3.06 -16.10
CA THR A 325 5.74 -4.01 -16.79
C THR A 325 5.91 -3.74 -18.28
N LEU A 326 5.16 -2.80 -18.86
CA LEU A 326 5.46 -2.29 -20.20
C LEU A 326 6.79 -1.52 -20.25
N MET A 327 7.30 -1.07 -19.11
CA MET A 327 8.59 -0.38 -18.94
C MET A 327 8.75 0.83 -19.89
N THR A 328 7.65 1.56 -20.06
CA THR A 328 7.57 2.78 -20.86
C THR A 328 7.01 3.93 -20.04
N PRO A 329 7.30 5.19 -20.37
CA PRO A 329 6.68 6.35 -19.71
C PRO A 329 5.15 6.30 -19.74
N ALA A 330 4.56 5.89 -20.87
CA ALA A 330 3.11 5.73 -21.01
C ALA A 330 2.56 4.62 -20.09
N GLY A 331 3.31 3.50 -19.94
CA GLY A 331 2.97 2.43 -19.01
C GLY A 331 2.98 2.89 -17.55
N MET A 332 3.98 3.68 -17.16
CA MET A 332 4.05 4.28 -15.81
C MET A 332 2.85 5.20 -15.55
N VAL A 333 2.55 6.12 -16.47
CA VAL A 333 1.41 7.04 -16.35
C VAL A 333 0.09 6.27 -16.33
N GLY A 334 -0.08 5.27 -17.20
CA GLY A 334 -1.28 4.43 -17.25
C GLY A 334 -1.49 3.66 -15.95
N GLY A 335 -0.43 3.07 -15.39
CA GLY A 335 -0.47 2.37 -14.11
C GLY A 335 -0.85 3.29 -12.94
N MET A 336 -0.25 4.49 -12.87
CA MET A 336 -0.57 5.49 -11.85
C MET A 336 -2.01 6.00 -12.00
N THR A 337 -2.46 6.28 -13.22
CA THR A 337 -3.83 6.71 -13.50
C THR A 337 -4.84 5.64 -13.08
N HIS A 338 -4.58 4.37 -13.43
CA HIS A 338 -5.44 3.26 -13.00
C HIS A 338 -5.43 3.09 -11.48
N MET A 339 -4.30 3.33 -10.82
CA MET A 339 -4.20 3.32 -9.36
C MET A 339 -5.18 4.32 -8.72
N VAL A 340 -5.27 5.55 -9.28
CA VAL A 340 -6.20 6.60 -8.81
C VAL A 340 -7.65 6.14 -8.97
N TYR A 341 -8.07 5.81 -10.19
CA TYR A 341 -9.46 5.42 -10.46
C TYR A 341 -9.90 4.18 -9.68
N HIS A 342 -9.03 3.18 -9.62
CA HIS A 342 -9.31 1.97 -8.85
C HIS A 342 -9.48 2.25 -7.35
N ALA A 343 -8.73 3.21 -6.78
CA ALA A 343 -8.87 3.56 -5.36
C ALA A 343 -10.27 4.11 -5.06
N PHE A 344 -10.74 5.09 -5.83
CA PHE A 344 -12.09 5.66 -5.69
C PHE A 344 -13.18 4.61 -5.90
N THR A 345 -13.09 3.84 -6.99
CA THR A 345 -14.08 2.81 -7.30
C THR A 345 -14.18 1.77 -6.19
N LYS A 346 -13.05 1.28 -5.68
CA LYS A 346 -13.08 0.23 -4.65
C LYS A 346 -13.57 0.70 -3.29
N ILE A 347 -13.19 1.90 -2.87
CA ILE A 347 -13.74 2.48 -1.63
C ILE A 347 -15.26 2.56 -1.72
N THR A 348 -15.78 3.13 -2.79
CA THR A 348 -17.22 3.25 -3.00
C THR A 348 -17.90 1.88 -2.96
N MET A 349 -17.39 0.91 -3.72
CA MET A 349 -17.98 -0.44 -3.78
C MET A 349 -17.96 -1.16 -2.41
N PHE A 350 -16.85 -1.08 -1.66
CA PHE A 350 -16.79 -1.70 -0.34
C PHE A 350 -17.66 -0.99 0.68
N CYS A 351 -17.72 0.35 0.68
CA CYS A 351 -18.61 1.09 1.57
C CYS A 351 -20.09 0.78 1.29
N CYS A 352 -20.49 0.70 0.01
CA CYS A 352 -21.84 0.28 -0.37
C CYS A 352 -22.12 -1.17 0.08
N ALA A 353 -21.20 -2.10 -0.18
CA ALA A 353 -21.34 -3.49 0.27
C ALA A 353 -21.48 -3.59 1.79
N GLY A 354 -20.70 -2.83 2.54
CA GLY A 354 -20.80 -2.79 4.00
C GLY A 354 -22.12 -2.21 4.50
N ALA A 355 -22.62 -1.17 3.86
CA ALA A 355 -23.93 -0.61 4.20
C ALA A 355 -25.07 -1.60 3.93
N ILE A 356 -25.01 -2.34 2.81
CA ILE A 356 -25.96 -3.40 2.49
C ILE A 356 -25.92 -4.50 3.55
N ILE A 357 -24.73 -5.04 3.85
CA ILE A 357 -24.55 -6.13 4.82
C ILE A 357 -25.02 -5.69 6.21
N LEU A 358 -24.68 -4.47 6.65
CA LEU A 358 -25.06 -3.96 7.96
C LEU A 358 -26.59 -3.82 8.11
N LYS A 359 -27.28 -3.37 7.05
CA LYS A 359 -28.73 -3.15 7.10
C LYS A 359 -29.56 -4.40 6.82
N SER A 360 -29.13 -5.26 5.91
CA SER A 360 -29.88 -6.44 5.49
C SER A 360 -29.49 -7.73 6.21
N GLY A 361 -28.26 -7.78 6.77
CA GLY A 361 -27.65 -9.02 7.27
C GLY A 361 -27.24 -10.01 6.17
N LYS A 362 -27.47 -9.67 4.88
CA LYS A 362 -27.23 -10.55 3.73
C LYS A 362 -25.79 -10.37 3.23
N GLU A 363 -25.04 -11.47 3.10
CA GLU A 363 -23.64 -11.45 2.65
C GLU A 363 -23.47 -12.03 1.24
N TYR A 364 -24.42 -12.83 0.79
CA TYR A 364 -24.38 -13.51 -0.50
C TYR A 364 -25.30 -12.86 -1.52
N ILE A 365 -24.84 -12.81 -2.78
CA ILE A 365 -25.55 -12.09 -3.85
C ILE A 365 -26.93 -12.71 -4.11
N TYR A 366 -27.04 -14.03 -4.07
CA TYR A 366 -28.32 -14.74 -4.26
C TYR A 366 -29.34 -14.50 -3.13
N GLU A 367 -28.91 -13.96 -1.98
CA GLU A 367 -29.81 -13.55 -0.89
C GLU A 367 -30.40 -12.15 -1.12
N MET A 368 -29.90 -11.40 -2.13
CA MET A 368 -30.25 -10.01 -2.39
C MET A 368 -31.21 -9.84 -3.56
N GLU A 369 -31.68 -10.94 -4.15
CA GLU A 369 -32.57 -10.93 -5.32
C GLU A 369 -34.06 -10.69 -5.00
N ASP A 370 -34.46 -10.60 -3.69
CA ASP A 370 -35.84 -10.39 -3.25
C ASP A 370 -36.06 -8.94 -2.77
#